data_f24a6568715a3811e0a00772fd2344f4
#
_entry.id   f24a6568715a3811e0a00772fd2344f4
#
_cell.length_a   1.000
_cell.length_b   1.000
_cell.length_c   1.000
_cell.angle_alpha   90.00
_cell.angle_beta   90.00
_cell.angle_gamma   90.00
#
_symmetry.space_group_name_H-M   'P 1'
#
loop_
_entity.id
_entity.type
_entity.pdbx_description
1 polymer ?
#
loop_
_entity_poly.entity_id
_entity_poly.type
_entity_poly.pdbx_seq_one_letter_code
_entity_poly.pdbx_strand_id
1 'polypeptide(L)'
;MLASFLVIYCHYLMCDGFSHEFRMDVRMYEVAVMCIALFFAISGYLIHPSVERMTSLKDYYKKKIIRLAVPFTVCYLVMSAAMSTLYLFDEQMTEKVPLFHALFGAKYFNVLLGMFPVDLNIIKFLGLDISWFTGEWFMGIILCMFLLSPFLDKCAVKAPILSLAASIALSFFVYNALDGWEEQDLIQTRWSMCLVRIPEFLFGIILFIYREKLLKIRGKLIVGILIYLAAQLVYFVQTYPPQGAFFCPGNPYSFFLTLPVIYLIFTFVEWLNEFNFAAMNWFNGFSGISYMAMLSQHMIIYAFNNAVDFAGLTAFGKIYLLLVITWVIVVVSRKLQECSAPVENRFLKKREATVH
;
A
#
# COMPACT_ATOMS: atom_id res chain seq x y z
N MET A 1 0.71 -9.32 6.05
CA MET A 1 1.54 -10.29 5.32
C MET A 1 0.85 -10.89 4.11
N LEU A 2 -0.30 -11.59 4.21
CA LEU A 2 -1.00 -12.15 3.03
C LEU A 2 -1.22 -11.10 1.93
N ALA A 3 -1.70 -9.91 2.28
CA ALA A 3 -1.86 -8.80 1.34
C ALA A 3 -0.55 -8.41 0.66
N SER A 4 0.59 -8.38 1.38
CA SER A 4 1.90 -8.11 0.77
C SER A 4 2.29 -9.18 -0.26
N PHE A 5 2.07 -10.45 0.04
CA PHE A 5 2.34 -11.53 -0.92
C PHE A 5 1.44 -11.46 -2.15
N LEU A 6 0.16 -11.14 -1.97
CA LEU A 6 -0.74 -10.96 -3.10
C LEU A 6 -0.34 -9.78 -3.99
N VAL A 7 0.14 -8.68 -3.41
CA VAL A 7 0.68 -7.55 -4.18
C VAL A 7 1.96 -7.93 -4.90
N ILE A 8 2.90 -8.65 -4.24
CA ILE A 8 4.11 -9.19 -4.89
C ILE A 8 3.73 -10.09 -6.06
N TYR A 9 2.77 -10.99 -5.86
CA TYR A 9 2.28 -11.89 -6.88
C TYR A 9 1.68 -11.13 -8.07
N CYS A 10 0.86 -10.10 -7.81
CA CYS A 10 0.29 -9.27 -8.87
C CYS A 10 1.37 -8.52 -9.67
N HIS A 11 2.36 -7.94 -9.01
CA HIS A 11 3.47 -7.27 -9.72
C HIS A 11 4.33 -8.25 -10.52
N TYR A 12 4.55 -9.46 -9.99
CA TYR A 12 5.22 -10.52 -10.72
C TYR A 12 4.45 -10.90 -11.99
N LEU A 13 3.14 -11.03 -11.92
CA LEU A 13 2.29 -11.36 -13.07
C LEU A 13 2.19 -10.21 -14.09
N MET A 14 2.39 -8.98 -13.67
CA MET A 14 2.46 -7.81 -14.59
C MET A 14 3.75 -7.77 -15.40
N CYS A 15 4.79 -8.51 -15.01
CA CYS A 15 5.99 -8.67 -15.81
C CYS A 15 5.68 -9.53 -17.03
N ASP A 16 6.15 -9.12 -18.21
CA ASP A 16 5.72 -9.52 -19.58
C ASP A 16 5.56 -11.00 -19.90
N GLY A 17 6.10 -11.90 -19.10
CA GLY A 17 6.05 -13.33 -19.37
C GLY A 17 4.70 -14.04 -19.13
N PHE A 18 3.80 -13.43 -18.36
CA PHE A 18 2.52 -14.06 -17.99
C PHE A 18 1.29 -13.42 -18.65
N SER A 19 1.41 -12.19 -19.13
CA SER A 19 0.28 -11.42 -19.66
C SER A 19 -0.44 -12.07 -20.84
N HIS A 20 0.27 -12.87 -21.65
CA HIS A 20 -0.29 -13.51 -22.84
C HIS A 20 -0.84 -14.92 -22.60
N GLU A 21 -0.24 -15.72 -21.72
CA GLU A 21 -0.64 -17.10 -21.51
C GLU A 21 -1.74 -17.30 -20.45
N PHE A 22 -1.75 -16.47 -19.41
CA PHE A 22 -2.73 -16.57 -18.31
C PHE A 22 -3.81 -15.50 -18.39
N ARG A 23 -3.98 -14.78 -19.51
CA ARG A 23 -4.92 -13.68 -19.57
C ARG A 23 -5.10 -13.11 -18.16
N MET A 24 -4.13 -12.30 -17.75
CA MET A 24 -4.28 -11.52 -16.53
C MET A 24 -5.48 -10.63 -16.74
N ASP A 25 -6.62 -11.31 -16.69
CA ASP A 25 -7.89 -10.64 -16.63
C ASP A 25 -7.77 -9.57 -15.55
N VAL A 26 -8.40 -8.47 -15.81
CA VAL A 26 -8.78 -7.39 -14.92
C VAL A 26 -8.87 -7.81 -13.44
N ARG A 27 -9.24 -9.06 -13.15
CA ARG A 27 -9.41 -9.66 -11.82
C ARG A 27 -8.18 -9.69 -10.93
N MET A 28 -6.97 -9.89 -11.47
CA MET A 28 -5.76 -9.92 -10.62
C MET A 28 -5.30 -8.52 -10.24
N TYR A 29 -5.50 -7.55 -11.12
CA TYR A 29 -5.33 -6.15 -10.80
C TYR A 29 -6.30 -5.71 -9.68
N GLU A 30 -7.53 -6.19 -9.73
CA GLU A 30 -8.53 -6.00 -8.68
C GLU A 30 -8.09 -6.54 -7.32
N VAL A 31 -7.50 -7.74 -7.30
CA VAL A 31 -6.97 -8.32 -6.06
C VAL A 31 -5.85 -7.44 -5.48
N ALA A 32 -4.94 -6.92 -6.32
CA ALA A 32 -3.89 -6.02 -5.85
C ALA A 32 -4.46 -4.76 -5.21
N VAL A 33 -5.45 -4.15 -5.85
CA VAL A 33 -6.11 -2.94 -5.33
C VAL A 33 -6.87 -3.20 -4.05
N MET A 34 -7.54 -4.34 -3.93
CA MET A 34 -8.15 -4.77 -2.68
C MET A 34 -7.12 -4.96 -1.57
N CYS A 35 -5.94 -5.52 -1.90
CA CYS A 35 -4.84 -5.64 -0.94
C CYS A 35 -4.34 -4.28 -0.48
N ILE A 36 -4.25 -3.30 -1.39
CA ILE A 36 -3.86 -1.92 -1.06
C ILE A 36 -4.92 -1.26 -0.16
N ALA A 37 -6.20 -1.41 -0.48
CA ALA A 37 -7.28 -0.93 0.37
C ALA A 37 -7.25 -1.56 1.76
N LEU A 38 -6.92 -2.86 1.86
CA LEU A 38 -6.70 -3.54 3.13
C LEU A 38 -5.52 -2.93 3.91
N PHE A 39 -4.42 -2.53 3.25
CA PHE A 39 -3.32 -1.83 3.92
C PHE A 39 -3.76 -0.48 4.49
N PHE A 40 -4.58 0.30 3.76
CA PHE A 40 -5.15 1.53 4.31
C PHE A 40 -6.04 1.26 5.52
N ALA A 41 -6.90 0.25 5.45
CA ALA A 41 -7.75 -0.14 6.57
C ALA A 41 -6.94 -0.64 7.79
N ILE A 42 -5.92 -1.47 7.59
CA ILE A 42 -5.02 -1.91 8.66
C ILE A 42 -4.29 -0.72 9.28
N SER A 43 -3.82 0.24 8.45
CA SER A 43 -3.18 1.45 8.93
C SER A 43 -4.13 2.29 9.79
N GLY A 44 -5.38 2.44 9.37
CA GLY A 44 -6.43 3.10 10.14
C GLY A 44 -6.75 2.36 11.44
N TYR A 45 -6.85 1.03 11.40
CA TYR A 45 -7.08 0.20 12.59
C TYR A 45 -5.98 0.36 13.64
N LEU A 46 -4.72 0.40 13.21
CA LEU A 46 -3.56 0.53 14.11
C LEU A 46 -3.29 1.97 14.55
N ILE A 47 -3.91 2.98 13.91
CA ILE A 47 -3.67 4.38 14.22
C ILE A 47 -4.42 4.84 15.47
N HIS A 48 -5.66 4.37 15.69
CA HIS A 48 -6.54 4.79 16.78
C HIS A 48 -5.86 4.72 18.16
N PRO A 49 -5.23 3.62 18.59
CA PRO A 49 -4.54 3.58 19.89
C PRO A 49 -3.38 4.57 20.01
N SER A 50 -2.81 4.98 18.86
CA SER A 50 -1.73 5.97 18.84
C SER A 50 -2.25 7.38 18.98
N VAL A 51 -3.44 7.68 18.42
CA VAL A 51 -4.12 8.96 18.56
C VAL A 51 -4.67 9.10 19.99
N GLU A 52 -5.29 8.06 20.52
CA GLU A 52 -5.83 8.04 21.89
C GLU A 52 -4.75 8.32 22.95
N ARG A 53 -3.55 7.77 22.77
CA ARG A 53 -2.40 8.00 23.67
C ARG A 53 -1.58 9.25 23.33
N MET A 54 -2.07 10.09 22.44
CA MET A 54 -1.38 11.29 22.01
C MET A 54 -1.44 12.39 23.08
N THR A 55 -0.29 12.79 23.60
CA THR A 55 -0.15 13.91 24.53
C THR A 55 0.21 15.22 23.81
N SER A 56 0.86 15.14 22.65
CA SER A 56 1.31 16.26 21.84
C SER A 56 1.19 15.92 20.36
N LEU A 57 0.54 16.78 19.57
CA LEU A 57 0.46 16.66 18.11
C LEU A 57 1.85 16.64 17.47
N LYS A 58 2.76 17.49 17.95
CA LYS A 58 4.14 17.56 17.44
C LYS A 58 4.89 16.23 17.61
N ASP A 59 4.78 15.63 18.79
CA ASP A 59 5.47 14.36 19.07
C ASP A 59 4.80 13.19 18.34
N TYR A 60 3.49 13.23 18.20
CA TYR A 60 2.74 12.29 17.40
C TYR A 60 3.21 12.30 15.94
N TYR A 61 3.16 13.45 15.27
CA TYR A 61 3.57 13.56 13.88
C TYR A 61 5.06 13.24 13.70
N LYS A 62 5.92 13.72 14.58
CA LYS A 62 7.34 13.37 14.54
C LYS A 62 7.56 11.86 14.55
N LYS A 63 6.88 11.12 15.46
CA LYS A 63 7.00 9.67 15.54
C LYS A 63 6.49 8.99 14.26
N LYS A 64 5.33 9.43 13.72
CA LYS A 64 4.76 8.84 12.51
C LYS A 64 5.63 9.10 11.28
N ILE A 65 6.09 10.33 11.10
CA ILE A 65 6.97 10.69 9.98
C ILE A 65 8.29 9.91 10.05
N ILE A 66 8.95 9.84 11.20
CA ILE A 66 10.22 9.12 11.34
C ILE A 66 10.03 7.64 11.02
N ARG A 67 8.99 6.98 11.58
CA ARG A 67 8.71 5.57 11.36
C ARG A 67 8.36 5.22 9.92
N LEU A 68 7.87 6.19 9.16
CA LEU A 68 7.54 6.03 7.74
C LEU A 68 8.75 6.41 6.87
N ALA A 69 9.31 7.59 7.07
CA ALA A 69 10.31 8.15 6.18
C ALA A 69 11.69 7.46 6.31
N VAL A 70 12.13 7.10 7.52
CA VAL A 70 13.45 6.50 7.70
C VAL A 70 13.58 5.15 6.98
N PRO A 71 12.68 4.17 7.18
CA PRO A 71 12.73 2.93 6.43
C PRO A 71 12.59 3.14 4.93
N PHE A 72 11.73 4.05 4.50
CA PHE A 72 11.56 4.41 3.10
C PHE A 72 12.85 4.94 2.49
N THR A 73 13.48 5.94 3.13
CA THR A 73 14.73 6.54 2.64
C THR A 73 15.87 5.52 2.59
N VAL A 74 15.99 4.66 3.62
CA VAL A 74 17.00 3.58 3.64
C VAL A 74 16.76 2.61 2.49
N CYS A 75 15.52 2.16 2.29
CA CYS A 75 15.17 1.28 1.18
C CYS A 75 15.50 1.94 -0.16
N TYR A 76 15.07 3.18 -0.35
CA TYR A 76 15.31 3.96 -1.56
C TYR A 76 16.81 4.05 -1.88
N LEU A 77 17.65 4.44 -0.92
CA LEU A 77 19.09 4.57 -1.12
C LEU A 77 19.77 3.23 -1.44
N VAL A 78 19.45 2.17 -0.68
CA VAL A 78 20.06 0.85 -0.88
C VAL A 78 19.65 0.26 -2.22
N MET A 79 18.35 0.34 -2.55
CA MET A 79 17.86 -0.20 -3.82
C MET A 79 18.36 0.60 -5.01
N SER A 80 18.43 1.94 -4.89
CA SER A 80 19.03 2.80 -5.94
C SER A 80 20.49 2.45 -6.18
N ALA A 81 21.27 2.28 -5.12
CA ALA A 81 22.68 1.88 -5.23
C ALA A 81 22.84 0.49 -5.86
N ALA A 82 22.03 -0.49 -5.42
CA ALA A 82 22.05 -1.83 -5.98
C ALA A 82 21.70 -1.86 -7.47
N MET A 83 20.63 -1.16 -7.86
CA MET A 83 20.22 -1.08 -9.26
C MET A 83 21.24 -0.33 -10.12
N SER A 84 21.79 0.78 -9.63
CA SER A 84 22.87 1.49 -10.35
C SER A 84 24.08 0.59 -10.59
N THR A 85 24.42 -0.27 -9.63
CA THR A 85 25.53 -1.22 -9.79
C THR A 85 25.21 -2.32 -10.80
N LEU A 86 23.98 -2.87 -10.76
CA LEU A 86 23.55 -3.93 -11.69
C LEU A 86 23.48 -3.45 -13.14
N TYR A 87 23.04 -2.20 -13.34
CA TYR A 87 22.79 -1.65 -14.67
C TYR A 87 23.81 -0.59 -15.12
N LEU A 88 24.98 -0.56 -14.48
CA LEU A 88 26.04 0.40 -14.80
C LEU A 88 26.45 0.37 -16.27
N PHE A 89 26.25 -0.76 -16.94
CA PHE A 89 26.61 -1.00 -18.34
C PHE A 89 25.42 -1.04 -19.31
N ASP A 90 24.20 -0.79 -18.83
CA ASP A 90 22.99 -0.80 -19.65
C ASP A 90 22.48 0.63 -19.85
N GLU A 91 22.69 1.21 -21.03
CA GLU A 91 22.30 2.59 -21.36
C GLU A 91 20.79 2.83 -21.29
N GLN A 92 19.98 1.83 -21.65
CA GLN A 92 18.49 1.98 -21.59
C GLN A 92 17.97 2.02 -20.17
N MET A 93 18.71 1.45 -19.22
CA MET A 93 18.33 1.38 -17.80
C MET A 93 18.86 2.55 -16.99
N THR A 94 19.91 3.22 -17.43
CA THR A 94 20.48 4.37 -16.74
C THR A 94 19.47 5.51 -16.57
N GLU A 95 18.58 5.68 -17.54
CA GLU A 95 17.52 6.69 -17.46
C GLU A 95 16.46 6.40 -16.37
N LYS A 96 16.30 5.14 -15.96
CA LYS A 96 15.27 4.71 -15.00
C LYS A 96 15.75 4.67 -13.57
N VAL A 97 17.05 4.78 -13.31
CA VAL A 97 17.63 4.70 -11.95
C VAL A 97 17.91 6.09 -11.40
N PRO A 98 17.18 6.56 -10.39
CA PRO A 98 17.27 7.95 -9.91
C PRO A 98 18.67 8.36 -9.42
N LEU A 99 19.39 7.45 -8.76
CA LEU A 99 20.74 7.75 -8.26
C LEU A 99 21.73 7.93 -9.41
N PHE A 100 21.55 7.20 -10.50
CA PHE A 100 22.39 7.35 -11.70
C PHE A 100 22.14 8.71 -12.35
N HIS A 101 20.89 9.13 -12.48
CA HIS A 101 20.53 10.46 -12.92
C HIS A 101 21.10 11.56 -12.02
N ALA A 102 21.12 11.34 -10.70
CA ALA A 102 21.71 12.28 -9.77
C ALA A 102 23.21 12.42 -9.92
N LEU A 103 23.90 11.34 -10.20
CA LEU A 103 25.37 11.35 -10.35
C LEU A 103 25.82 11.88 -11.72
N PHE A 104 25.02 11.67 -12.77
CA PHE A 104 25.40 11.95 -14.16
C PHE A 104 24.45 12.88 -14.94
N GLY A 105 23.31 13.28 -14.35
CA GLY A 105 22.28 14.10 -14.99
C GLY A 105 21.85 15.32 -14.17
N ALA A 106 21.15 16.24 -14.82
CA ALA A 106 20.78 17.55 -14.27
C ALA A 106 19.62 17.57 -13.25
N LYS A 107 19.12 16.42 -12.77
CA LYS A 107 17.88 16.36 -11.97
C LYS A 107 18.11 15.96 -10.50
N TYR A 108 19.13 16.50 -9.85
CA TYR A 108 19.43 16.22 -8.43
C TYR A 108 18.24 16.46 -7.49
N PHE A 109 17.42 17.46 -7.78
CA PHE A 109 16.26 17.81 -6.97
C PHE A 109 15.21 16.70 -6.97
N ASN A 110 14.98 16.02 -8.11
CA ASN A 110 14.03 14.92 -8.23
C ASN A 110 14.45 13.72 -7.39
N VAL A 111 15.75 13.45 -7.30
CA VAL A 111 16.27 12.38 -6.44
C VAL A 111 16.04 12.71 -4.97
N LEU A 112 16.30 13.94 -4.56
CA LEU A 112 16.05 14.37 -3.18
C LEU A 112 14.58 14.28 -2.82
N LEU A 113 13.67 14.66 -3.73
CA LEU A 113 12.23 14.49 -3.52
C LEU A 113 11.84 13.02 -3.42
N GLY A 114 12.39 12.15 -4.29
CA GLY A 114 12.14 10.70 -4.27
C GLY A 114 12.64 10.01 -3.00
N MET A 115 13.54 10.63 -2.23
CA MET A 115 13.96 10.12 -0.91
C MET A 115 12.91 10.30 0.20
N PHE A 116 11.85 11.06 -0.04
CA PHE A 116 10.79 11.29 0.91
C PHE A 116 9.46 10.70 0.39
N PRO A 117 8.63 10.16 1.27
CA PRO A 117 7.32 9.63 0.88
C PRO A 117 6.33 10.77 0.63
N VAL A 118 6.43 11.40 -0.54
CA VAL A 118 5.53 12.49 -0.96
C VAL A 118 4.48 11.94 -1.92
N ASP A 119 3.26 12.48 -1.88
CA ASP A 119 2.19 12.10 -2.79
C ASP A 119 2.55 12.48 -4.23
N LEU A 120 2.62 11.49 -5.12
CA LEU A 120 3.04 11.68 -6.51
C LEU A 120 2.06 12.55 -7.32
N ASN A 121 0.78 12.54 -6.98
CA ASN A 121 -0.18 13.42 -7.64
C ASN A 121 0.08 14.89 -7.30
N ILE A 122 0.45 15.17 -6.03
CA ILE A 122 0.84 16.53 -5.61
C ILE A 122 2.09 16.96 -6.36
N ILE A 123 3.08 16.08 -6.47
CA ILE A 123 4.33 16.38 -7.15
C ILE A 123 4.11 16.66 -8.63
N LYS A 124 3.31 15.81 -9.29
CA LYS A 124 2.98 15.97 -10.70
C LYS A 124 2.17 17.26 -10.94
N PHE A 125 1.21 17.56 -10.07
CA PHE A 125 0.45 18.81 -10.11
C PHE A 125 1.35 20.05 -10.00
N LEU A 126 2.45 19.96 -9.24
CA LEU A 126 3.45 21.02 -9.14
C LEU A 126 4.40 21.07 -10.35
N GLY A 127 4.19 20.28 -11.38
CA GLY A 127 5.04 20.20 -12.56
C GLY A 127 6.42 19.60 -12.31
N LEU A 128 6.55 18.85 -11.21
CA LEU A 128 7.78 18.15 -10.85
C LEU A 128 7.70 16.70 -11.33
N ASP A 129 8.78 16.21 -11.91
CA ASP A 129 8.88 14.83 -12.37
C ASP A 129 9.74 14.02 -11.40
N ILE A 130 9.20 12.93 -10.89
CA ILE A 130 9.93 11.97 -10.04
C ILE A 130 9.89 10.61 -10.71
N SER A 131 11.04 9.97 -10.80
CA SER A 131 11.09 8.61 -11.28
C SER A 131 10.57 7.64 -10.20
N TRP A 132 9.68 6.76 -10.61
CA TRP A 132 9.09 5.71 -9.79
C TRP A 132 10.12 4.65 -9.45
N PHE A 133 10.38 4.49 -8.17
CA PHE A 133 11.42 3.57 -7.78
C PHE A 133 11.00 2.56 -6.70
N THR A 134 10.26 2.96 -5.68
CA THR A 134 9.97 2.14 -4.50
C THR A 134 8.52 2.23 -3.99
N GLY A 135 7.51 2.23 -4.87
CA GLY A 135 6.10 2.28 -4.45
C GLY A 135 5.70 3.60 -3.77
N GLU A 136 6.28 4.69 -4.21
CA GLU A 136 6.21 6.04 -3.64
C GLU A 136 4.77 6.55 -3.49
N TRP A 137 3.92 6.28 -4.47
CA TRP A 137 2.53 6.74 -4.46
C TRP A 137 1.76 6.25 -3.21
N PHE A 138 1.92 4.98 -2.85
CA PHE A 138 1.28 4.40 -1.66
C PHE A 138 1.79 5.06 -0.38
N MET A 139 3.09 5.33 -0.34
CA MET A 139 3.73 5.92 0.83
C MET A 139 3.32 7.38 1.04
N GLY A 140 3.20 8.14 -0.04
CA GLY A 140 2.69 9.51 0.01
C GLY A 140 1.28 9.56 0.57
N ILE A 141 0.40 8.67 0.11
CA ILE A 141 -0.97 8.57 0.64
C ILE A 141 -0.97 8.22 2.13
N ILE A 142 -0.19 7.22 2.56
CA ILE A 142 -0.11 6.84 3.98
C ILE A 142 0.39 8.02 4.85
N LEU A 143 1.36 8.79 4.37
CA LEU A 143 1.82 9.98 5.07
C LEU A 143 0.68 11.00 5.22
N CYS A 144 -0.04 11.29 4.15
CA CYS A 144 -1.21 12.18 4.18
C CYS A 144 -2.28 11.66 5.16
N MET A 145 -2.56 10.35 5.14
CA MET A 145 -3.50 9.72 6.08
C MET A 145 -3.06 9.89 7.54
N PHE A 146 -1.75 9.74 7.81
CA PHE A 146 -1.23 9.94 9.18
C PHE A 146 -1.34 11.40 9.62
N LEU A 147 -1.17 12.36 8.72
CA LEU A 147 -1.39 13.78 9.02
C LEU A 147 -2.86 14.08 9.32
N LEU A 148 -3.77 13.47 8.59
CA LEU A 148 -5.22 13.63 8.79
C LEU A 148 -5.77 12.80 9.95
N SER A 149 -5.04 11.79 10.43
CA SER A 149 -5.55 10.78 11.36
C SER A 149 -6.12 11.33 12.68
N PRO A 150 -5.58 12.38 13.35
CA PRO A 150 -6.21 12.89 14.58
C PRO A 150 -7.59 13.53 14.32
N PHE A 151 -7.79 14.09 13.13
CA PHE A 151 -9.08 14.61 12.71
C PHE A 151 -10.05 13.48 12.37
N LEU A 152 -9.63 12.53 11.53
CA LEU A 152 -10.45 11.39 11.12
C LEU A 152 -10.86 10.53 12.30
N ASP A 153 -9.97 10.33 13.26
CA ASP A 153 -10.23 9.60 14.50
C ASP A 153 -11.34 10.26 15.33
N LYS A 154 -11.25 11.58 15.53
CA LYS A 154 -12.30 12.34 16.22
C LYS A 154 -13.66 12.24 15.52
N CYS A 155 -13.67 12.26 14.19
CA CYS A 155 -14.88 12.10 13.40
C CYS A 155 -15.46 10.67 13.57
N ALA A 156 -14.62 9.64 13.51
CA ALA A 156 -15.00 8.24 13.71
C ALA A 156 -15.59 7.98 15.09
N VAL A 157 -15.00 8.57 16.14
CA VAL A 157 -15.50 8.44 17.52
C VAL A 157 -16.85 9.13 17.70
N LYS A 158 -17.02 10.35 17.16
CA LYS A 158 -18.23 11.17 17.35
C LYS A 158 -19.42 10.70 16.52
N ALA A 159 -19.19 10.38 15.25
CA ALA A 159 -20.25 10.09 14.29
C ALA A 159 -19.77 9.09 13.22
N PRO A 160 -19.55 7.81 13.54
CA PRO A 160 -18.88 6.83 12.68
C PRO A 160 -19.57 6.66 11.34
N ILE A 161 -20.92 6.48 11.34
CA ILE A 161 -21.68 6.26 10.11
C ILE A 161 -21.69 7.53 9.23
N LEU A 162 -21.91 8.69 9.84
CA LEU A 162 -21.92 9.96 9.09
C LEU A 162 -20.54 10.29 8.53
N SER A 163 -19.47 10.04 9.31
CA SER A 163 -18.11 10.26 8.88
C SER A 163 -17.73 9.35 7.70
N LEU A 164 -18.12 8.08 7.77
CA LEU A 164 -17.87 7.13 6.69
C LEU A 164 -18.68 7.54 5.42
N ALA A 165 -19.95 7.86 5.57
CA ALA A 165 -20.80 8.31 4.44
C ALA A 165 -20.26 9.60 3.81
N ALA A 166 -19.84 10.57 4.63
CA ALA A 166 -19.25 11.82 4.16
C ALA A 166 -17.91 11.58 3.45
N SER A 167 -17.07 10.66 3.95
CA SER A 167 -15.81 10.31 3.30
C SER A 167 -16.02 9.61 1.95
N ILE A 168 -17.02 8.75 1.84
CA ILE A 168 -17.42 8.12 0.57
C ILE A 168 -17.91 9.19 -0.40
N ALA A 169 -18.80 10.09 0.04
CA ALA A 169 -19.30 11.19 -0.79
C ALA A 169 -18.16 12.11 -1.27
N LEU A 170 -17.21 12.44 -0.38
CA LEU A 170 -16.03 13.22 -0.74
C LEU A 170 -15.17 12.48 -1.78
N SER A 171 -14.96 11.19 -1.61
CA SER A 171 -14.23 10.36 -2.56
C SER A 171 -14.87 10.39 -3.95
N PHE A 172 -16.20 10.23 -4.03
CA PHE A 172 -16.97 10.37 -5.29
C PHE A 172 -16.80 11.75 -5.91
N PHE A 173 -16.94 12.79 -5.10
CA PHE A 173 -16.81 14.16 -5.58
C PHE A 173 -15.42 14.43 -6.15
N VAL A 174 -14.37 14.10 -5.40
CA VAL A 174 -12.97 14.32 -5.84
C VAL A 174 -12.66 13.51 -7.08
N TYR A 175 -13.04 12.23 -7.12
CA TYR A 175 -12.81 11.37 -8.27
C TYR A 175 -13.43 11.90 -9.56
N ASN A 176 -14.66 12.40 -9.50
CA ASN A 176 -15.33 12.98 -10.66
C ASN A 176 -14.83 14.39 -11.00
N ALA A 177 -14.48 15.20 -9.98
CA ALA A 177 -13.92 16.53 -10.22
C ALA A 177 -12.56 16.51 -10.91
N LEU A 178 -11.81 15.41 -10.75
CA LEU A 178 -10.51 15.20 -11.41
C LEU A 178 -10.65 14.45 -12.76
N ASP A 179 -11.86 14.32 -13.28
CA ASP A 179 -12.07 13.72 -14.60
C ASP A 179 -11.32 14.54 -15.68
N GLY A 180 -10.62 13.85 -16.56
CA GLY A 180 -9.76 14.48 -17.57
C GLY A 180 -8.40 15.01 -17.09
N TRP A 181 -8.11 15.09 -15.80
CA TRP A 181 -6.80 15.55 -15.31
C TRP A 181 -5.68 14.53 -15.58
N GLU A 182 -6.02 13.24 -15.60
CA GLU A 182 -5.09 12.17 -16.01
C GLU A 182 -4.71 12.31 -17.47
N GLU A 183 -5.68 12.59 -18.35
CA GLU A 183 -5.47 12.77 -19.79
C GLU A 183 -4.65 14.03 -20.10
N GLN A 184 -4.78 15.07 -19.25
CA GLN A 184 -4.00 16.31 -19.36
C GLN A 184 -2.63 16.22 -18.68
N ASP A 185 -2.26 15.06 -18.17
CA ASP A 185 -1.00 14.80 -17.45
C ASP A 185 -0.78 15.66 -16.21
N LEU A 186 -1.86 16.20 -15.61
CA LEU A 186 -1.81 17.05 -14.41
C LEU A 186 -1.69 16.23 -13.12
N ILE A 187 -2.17 15.00 -13.13
CA ILE A 187 -2.06 14.05 -12.03
C ILE A 187 -1.66 12.69 -12.56
N GLN A 188 -1.10 11.87 -11.69
CA GLN A 188 -0.72 10.52 -12.04
C GLN A 188 -1.93 9.63 -12.29
N THR A 189 -2.83 9.58 -11.32
CA THR A 189 -4.07 8.82 -11.39
C THR A 189 -5.02 9.21 -10.27
N ARG A 190 -6.30 9.35 -10.60
CA ARG A 190 -7.36 9.73 -9.65
C ARG A 190 -7.47 8.75 -8.47
N TRP A 191 -7.33 7.46 -8.73
CA TRP A 191 -7.50 6.43 -7.72
C TRP A 191 -6.38 6.39 -6.66
N SER A 192 -5.23 6.99 -6.95
CA SER A 192 -4.12 7.11 -6.01
C SER A 192 -4.12 8.42 -5.22
N MET A 193 -5.20 9.22 -5.30
CA MET A 193 -5.35 10.42 -4.49
C MET A 193 -5.68 10.09 -3.04
N CYS A 194 -5.04 10.78 -2.10
CA CYS A 194 -5.27 10.59 -0.67
C CYS A 194 -6.77 10.75 -0.31
N LEU A 195 -7.43 11.79 -0.81
CA LEU A 195 -8.84 12.07 -0.51
C LEU A 195 -9.78 10.96 -1.01
N VAL A 196 -9.42 10.29 -2.10
CA VAL A 196 -10.19 9.16 -2.64
C VAL A 196 -10.07 7.92 -1.76
N ARG A 197 -8.98 7.79 -1.01
CA ARG A 197 -8.68 6.62 -0.18
C ARG A 197 -9.02 6.76 1.31
N ILE A 198 -9.56 7.93 1.71
CA ILE A 198 -10.00 8.15 3.11
C ILE A 198 -10.99 7.09 3.60
N PRO A 199 -12.00 6.63 2.80
CA PRO A 199 -13.00 5.69 3.30
C PRO A 199 -12.43 4.39 3.86
N GLU A 200 -11.44 3.78 3.20
CA GLU A 200 -10.82 2.54 3.68
C GLU A 200 -10.06 2.75 5.00
N PHE A 201 -9.30 3.84 5.08
CA PHE A 201 -8.56 4.18 6.29
C PHE A 201 -9.49 4.47 7.47
N LEU A 202 -10.53 5.29 7.23
CA LEU A 202 -11.54 5.63 8.23
C LEU A 202 -12.33 4.40 8.69
N PHE A 203 -12.65 3.50 7.76
CA PHE A 203 -13.31 2.23 8.08
C PHE A 203 -12.45 1.37 9.01
N GLY A 204 -11.12 1.35 8.80
CA GLY A 204 -10.19 0.70 9.71
C GLY A 204 -10.24 1.27 11.13
N ILE A 205 -10.29 2.60 11.29
CA ILE A 205 -10.48 3.26 12.59
C ILE A 205 -11.79 2.80 13.25
N ILE A 206 -12.88 2.82 12.49
CA ILE A 206 -14.21 2.40 12.96
C ILE A 206 -14.20 0.93 13.40
N LEU A 207 -13.57 0.04 12.63
CA LEU A 207 -13.43 -1.36 13.00
C LEU A 207 -12.70 -1.54 14.35
N PHE A 208 -11.67 -0.73 14.61
CA PHE A 208 -10.97 -0.78 15.90
C PHE A 208 -11.89 -0.33 17.05
N ILE A 209 -12.55 0.82 16.91
CA ILE A 209 -13.44 1.40 17.94
C ILE A 209 -14.56 0.43 18.32
N TYR A 210 -15.14 -0.24 17.33
CA TYR A 210 -16.28 -1.14 17.51
C TYR A 210 -15.91 -2.62 17.59
N ARG A 211 -14.63 -2.96 17.59
CA ARG A 211 -14.13 -4.34 17.53
C ARG A 211 -14.77 -5.24 18.57
N GLU A 212 -14.86 -4.82 19.85
CA GLU A 212 -15.45 -5.65 20.88
C GLU A 212 -16.94 -5.95 20.67
N LYS A 213 -17.68 -4.97 20.13
CA LYS A 213 -19.09 -5.16 19.78
C LYS A 213 -19.23 -6.11 18.59
N LEU A 214 -18.40 -5.93 17.59
CA LEU A 214 -18.39 -6.77 16.39
C LEU A 214 -18.01 -8.22 16.71
N LEU A 215 -17.04 -8.43 17.62
CA LEU A 215 -16.60 -9.76 18.02
C LEU A 215 -17.67 -10.53 18.84
N LYS A 216 -18.59 -9.82 19.50
CA LYS A 216 -19.72 -10.43 20.23
C LYS A 216 -20.86 -10.89 19.32
N ILE A 217 -20.87 -10.53 18.06
CA ILE A 217 -21.91 -10.95 17.11
C ILE A 217 -21.78 -12.45 16.87
N ARG A 218 -22.82 -13.21 17.24
CA ARG A 218 -22.91 -14.64 16.93
C ARG A 218 -22.96 -14.84 15.42
N GLY A 219 -22.12 -15.73 14.90
CA GLY A 219 -22.05 -15.96 13.45
C GLY A 219 -21.45 -14.77 12.68
N LYS A 220 -20.60 -13.96 13.30
CA LYS A 220 -19.94 -12.79 12.67
C LYS A 220 -19.34 -13.08 11.28
N LEU A 221 -18.75 -14.27 11.10
CA LEU A 221 -18.22 -14.69 9.81
C LEU A 221 -19.33 -14.89 8.76
N ILE A 222 -20.45 -15.51 9.16
CA ILE A 222 -21.62 -15.71 8.28
C ILE A 222 -22.19 -14.34 7.90
N VAL A 223 -22.31 -13.41 8.85
CA VAL A 223 -22.76 -12.05 8.60
C VAL A 223 -21.81 -11.35 7.60
N GLY A 224 -20.50 -11.51 7.80
CA GLY A 224 -19.50 -10.97 6.87
C GLY A 224 -19.65 -11.54 5.46
N ILE A 225 -19.83 -12.84 5.34
CA ILE A 225 -20.08 -13.51 4.05
C ILE A 225 -21.37 -12.99 3.40
N LEU A 226 -22.45 -12.87 4.15
CA LEU A 226 -23.73 -12.38 3.62
C LEU A 226 -23.64 -10.93 3.15
N ILE A 227 -22.95 -10.06 3.90
CA ILE A 227 -22.70 -8.66 3.51
C ILE A 227 -21.86 -8.64 2.21
N TYR A 228 -20.83 -9.46 2.11
CA TYR A 228 -20.00 -9.57 0.92
C TYR A 228 -20.81 -10.06 -0.29
N LEU A 229 -21.63 -11.11 -0.14
CA LEU A 229 -22.47 -11.62 -1.22
C LEU A 229 -23.52 -10.61 -1.67
N ALA A 230 -24.13 -9.86 -0.72
CA ALA A 230 -25.05 -8.79 -1.04
C ALA A 230 -24.35 -7.66 -1.82
N ALA A 231 -23.14 -7.29 -1.43
CA ALA A 231 -22.34 -6.30 -2.14
C ALA A 231 -21.97 -6.78 -3.56
N GLN A 232 -21.62 -8.06 -3.71
CA GLN A 232 -21.36 -8.67 -5.02
C GLN A 232 -22.60 -8.65 -5.91
N LEU A 233 -23.78 -8.94 -5.36
CA LEU A 233 -25.02 -8.92 -6.10
C LEU A 233 -25.35 -7.49 -6.58
N VAL A 234 -25.24 -6.50 -5.70
CA VAL A 234 -25.44 -5.08 -6.07
C VAL A 234 -24.48 -4.66 -7.16
N TYR A 235 -23.21 -5.03 -7.02
CA TYR A 235 -22.18 -4.74 -8.00
C TYR A 235 -22.48 -5.41 -9.35
N PHE A 236 -22.86 -6.68 -9.35
CA PHE A 236 -23.24 -7.42 -10.56
C PHE A 236 -24.41 -6.79 -11.28
N VAL A 237 -25.45 -6.36 -10.54
CA VAL A 237 -26.64 -5.71 -11.13
C VAL A 237 -26.30 -4.35 -11.73
N GLN A 238 -25.37 -3.58 -11.13
CA GLN A 238 -24.98 -2.27 -11.63
C GLN A 238 -24.05 -2.32 -12.85
N THR A 239 -23.28 -3.40 -13.00
CA THR A 239 -22.23 -3.52 -14.02
C THR A 239 -22.64 -4.34 -15.23
N TYR A 240 -23.87 -4.80 -15.32
CA TYR A 240 -24.32 -5.57 -16.48
C TYR A 240 -25.01 -4.66 -17.52
N PRO A 241 -24.61 -4.65 -18.81
CA PRO A 241 -23.62 -5.53 -19.46
C PRO A 241 -22.17 -5.10 -19.16
N PRO A 242 -21.25 -6.05 -19.04
CA PRO A 242 -19.87 -5.75 -18.67
C PRO A 242 -19.16 -5.05 -19.82
N GLN A 243 -19.11 -3.74 -19.76
CA GLN A 243 -18.14 -2.98 -20.53
C GLN A 243 -16.89 -2.84 -19.64
N GLY A 244 -15.97 -3.76 -19.82
CA GLY A 244 -14.59 -3.76 -19.35
C GLY A 244 -14.34 -3.19 -17.94
N ALA A 245 -13.66 -3.95 -17.12
CA ALA A 245 -13.21 -3.59 -15.77
C ALA A 245 -14.29 -3.67 -14.68
N PHE A 246 -14.47 -4.87 -14.16
CA PHE A 246 -15.28 -5.16 -12.97
C PHE A 246 -14.83 -4.41 -11.72
N PHE A 247 -13.59 -3.98 -11.70
CA PHE A 247 -12.94 -3.19 -10.68
C PHE A 247 -11.98 -2.23 -11.35
N CYS A 248 -12.43 -1.05 -11.66
CA CYS A 248 -11.46 0.03 -11.83
C CYS A 248 -11.00 0.43 -10.43
N PRO A 249 -9.72 0.21 -10.05
CA PRO A 249 -9.20 0.67 -8.79
C PRO A 249 -9.40 2.18 -8.70
N GLY A 250 -10.06 2.61 -7.64
CA GLY A 250 -10.34 4.01 -7.43
C GLY A 250 -11.65 4.51 -7.98
N ASN A 251 -12.40 3.70 -8.72
CA ASN A 251 -13.80 4.00 -8.89
C ASN A 251 -14.48 3.94 -7.51
N PRO A 252 -15.11 5.02 -7.02
CA PRO A 252 -15.79 5.03 -5.73
C PRO A 252 -16.84 3.92 -5.58
N TYR A 253 -17.39 3.39 -6.67
CA TYR A 253 -18.25 2.21 -6.64
C TYR A 253 -17.56 0.98 -6.06
N SER A 254 -16.23 0.90 -6.13
CA SER A 254 -15.46 -0.18 -5.51
C SER A 254 -15.57 -0.22 -3.98
N PHE A 255 -15.91 0.89 -3.31
CA PHE A 255 -16.10 0.89 -1.85
C PHE A 255 -17.23 -0.02 -1.40
N PHE A 256 -18.31 -0.13 -2.19
CA PHE A 256 -19.42 -1.04 -1.87
C PHE A 256 -18.97 -2.50 -1.80
N LEU A 257 -17.85 -2.82 -2.42
CA LEU A 257 -17.28 -4.16 -2.39
C LEU A 257 -16.05 -4.25 -1.49
N THR A 258 -15.18 -3.25 -1.54
CA THR A 258 -13.93 -3.20 -0.78
C THR A 258 -14.17 -3.19 0.73
N LEU A 259 -15.09 -2.35 1.23
CA LEU A 259 -15.39 -2.28 2.65
C LEU A 259 -16.00 -3.59 3.20
N PRO A 260 -16.97 -4.24 2.54
CA PRO A 260 -17.42 -5.59 2.90
C PRO A 260 -16.32 -6.64 2.93
N VAL A 261 -15.39 -6.61 1.96
CA VAL A 261 -14.24 -7.53 1.94
C VAL A 261 -13.31 -7.27 3.12
N ILE A 262 -13.00 -6.02 3.43
CA ILE A 262 -12.20 -5.65 4.61
C ILE A 262 -12.87 -6.20 5.89
N TYR A 263 -14.19 -6.02 6.02
CA TYR A 263 -14.94 -6.55 7.15
C TYR A 263 -14.90 -8.09 7.22
N LEU A 264 -15.06 -8.76 6.08
CA LEU A 264 -14.97 -10.22 5.99
C LEU A 264 -13.58 -10.72 6.41
N ILE A 265 -12.51 -10.09 5.91
CA ILE A 265 -11.13 -10.45 6.28
C ILE A 265 -10.91 -10.21 7.78
N PHE A 266 -11.39 -9.08 8.32
CA PHE A 266 -11.32 -8.80 9.75
C PHE A 266 -11.99 -9.90 10.58
N THR A 267 -13.24 -10.26 10.26
CA THR A 267 -13.97 -11.31 10.99
C THR A 267 -13.35 -12.69 10.83
N PHE A 268 -12.77 -12.98 9.67
CA PHE A 268 -12.06 -14.24 9.41
C PHE A 268 -10.75 -14.34 10.21
N VAL A 269 -9.95 -13.27 10.26
CA VAL A 269 -8.72 -13.25 11.05
C VAL A 269 -9.03 -13.41 12.55
N GLU A 270 -10.06 -12.71 13.05
CA GLU A 270 -10.47 -12.84 14.44
C GLU A 270 -11.01 -14.26 14.74
N TRP A 271 -11.72 -14.87 13.80
CA TRP A 271 -12.14 -16.26 13.91
C TRP A 271 -10.95 -17.22 13.96
N LEU A 272 -9.92 -17.02 13.12
CA LEU A 272 -8.68 -17.81 13.17
C LEU A 272 -7.93 -17.66 14.50
N ASN A 273 -7.92 -16.46 15.07
CA ASN A 273 -7.29 -16.20 16.37
C ASN A 273 -7.95 -16.98 17.51
N GLU A 274 -9.27 -17.24 17.43
CA GLU A 274 -9.98 -18.06 18.41
C GLU A 274 -9.48 -19.51 18.44
N PHE A 275 -8.94 -20.04 17.34
CA PHE A 275 -8.43 -21.41 17.22
C PHE A 275 -6.96 -21.58 17.58
N ASN A 276 -6.27 -20.51 17.97
CA ASN A 276 -4.83 -20.54 18.34
C ASN A 276 -3.95 -21.28 17.30
N PHE A 277 -4.18 -21.02 16.04
CA PHE A 277 -3.51 -21.70 14.94
C PHE A 277 -2.01 -21.44 14.99
N ALA A 278 -1.17 -22.48 15.10
CA ALA A 278 0.29 -22.36 15.15
C ALA A 278 0.86 -21.59 13.93
N ALA A 279 0.19 -21.68 12.77
CA ALA A 279 0.51 -20.89 11.59
C ALA A 279 0.42 -19.38 11.83
N MET A 280 -0.43 -18.90 12.77
CA MET A 280 -0.53 -17.46 13.08
C MET A 280 0.78 -16.92 13.68
N ASN A 281 1.49 -17.71 14.49
CA ASN A 281 2.78 -17.32 15.03
C ASN A 281 3.84 -17.17 13.92
N TRP A 282 3.82 -18.06 12.94
CA TRP A 282 4.67 -17.97 11.76
C TRP A 282 4.34 -16.71 10.94
N PHE A 283 3.05 -16.44 10.67
CA PHE A 283 2.60 -15.23 10.01
C PHE A 283 2.98 -13.95 10.76
N ASN A 284 2.88 -13.95 12.09
CA ASN A 284 3.29 -12.81 12.92
C ASN A 284 4.78 -12.52 12.81
N GLY A 285 5.64 -13.56 12.70
CA GLY A 285 7.07 -13.40 12.47
C GLY A 285 7.44 -12.66 11.17
N PHE A 286 6.57 -12.73 10.15
CA PHE A 286 6.76 -11.99 8.90
C PHE A 286 6.05 -10.62 8.86
N SER A 287 5.17 -10.31 9.81
CA SER A 287 4.43 -9.04 9.80
C SER A 287 5.36 -7.83 9.89
N GLY A 288 6.46 -7.96 10.66
CA GLY A 288 7.45 -6.90 10.85
C GLY A 288 8.18 -6.48 9.57
N ILE A 289 8.28 -7.35 8.57
CA ILE A 289 8.96 -7.05 7.30
C ILE A 289 8.01 -6.65 6.18
N SER A 290 6.68 -6.73 6.39
CA SER A 290 5.67 -6.46 5.35
C SER A 290 5.84 -5.09 4.71
N TYR A 291 6.20 -4.10 5.50
CA TYR A 291 6.44 -2.74 5.02
C TYR A 291 7.65 -2.67 4.08
N MET A 292 8.78 -3.24 4.50
CA MET A 292 9.98 -3.29 3.65
C MET A 292 9.78 -4.12 2.40
N ALA A 293 8.99 -5.19 2.48
CA ALA A 293 8.64 -6.02 1.32
C ALA A 293 7.83 -5.20 0.30
N MET A 294 6.89 -4.37 0.75
CA MET A 294 6.15 -3.46 -0.13
C MET A 294 7.04 -2.44 -0.81
N LEU A 295 8.07 -1.94 -0.14
CA LEU A 295 9.00 -0.96 -0.70
C LEU A 295 9.99 -1.58 -1.70
N SER A 296 10.53 -2.75 -1.40
CA SER A 296 11.62 -3.35 -2.18
C SER A 296 11.18 -4.20 -3.36
N GLN A 297 9.92 -4.65 -3.37
CA GLN A 297 9.42 -5.66 -4.33
C GLN A 297 9.55 -5.24 -5.79
N HIS A 298 9.16 -4.01 -6.14
CA HIS A 298 9.19 -3.54 -7.52
C HIS A 298 10.57 -3.67 -8.14
N MET A 299 11.59 -3.21 -7.43
CA MET A 299 12.95 -3.22 -7.93
C MET A 299 13.52 -4.62 -8.07
N ILE A 300 13.19 -5.49 -7.11
CA ILE A 300 13.65 -6.87 -7.15
C ILE A 300 12.98 -7.62 -8.32
N ILE A 301 11.65 -7.50 -8.44
CA ILE A 301 10.90 -8.11 -9.55
C ILE A 301 11.43 -7.59 -10.89
N TYR A 302 11.66 -6.28 -11.00
CA TYR A 302 12.18 -5.65 -12.20
C TYR A 302 13.59 -6.13 -12.55
N ALA A 303 14.49 -6.28 -11.57
CA ALA A 303 15.82 -6.84 -11.77
C ALA A 303 15.75 -8.27 -12.32
N PHE A 304 14.88 -9.11 -11.78
CA PHE A 304 14.69 -10.46 -12.30
C PHE A 304 14.08 -10.47 -13.70
N ASN A 305 13.11 -9.59 -13.98
CA ASN A 305 12.48 -9.48 -15.30
C ASN A 305 13.50 -9.14 -16.40
N ASN A 306 14.50 -8.34 -16.08
CA ASN A 306 15.54 -8.00 -17.04
C ASN A 306 16.67 -9.05 -17.14
N ALA A 307 16.84 -9.87 -16.09
CA ALA A 307 17.89 -10.90 -16.05
C ALA A 307 17.44 -12.26 -16.62
N VAL A 308 16.13 -12.51 -16.70
CA VAL A 308 15.56 -13.81 -17.06
C VAL A 308 14.54 -13.64 -18.19
N ASP A 309 14.66 -14.43 -19.23
CA ASP A 309 13.63 -14.53 -20.29
C ASP A 309 12.41 -15.30 -19.76
N PHE A 310 11.40 -14.56 -19.29
CA PHE A 310 10.17 -15.12 -18.77
C PHE A 310 9.36 -15.87 -19.85
N ALA A 311 9.44 -15.44 -21.11
CA ALA A 311 8.68 -16.05 -22.20
C ALA A 311 9.18 -17.46 -22.51
N GLY A 312 10.47 -17.72 -22.35
CA GLY A 312 11.08 -19.03 -22.55
C GLY A 312 10.86 -20.02 -21.39
N LEU A 313 10.31 -19.58 -20.25
CA LEU A 313 10.12 -20.45 -19.10
C LEU A 313 8.85 -21.30 -19.21
N THR A 314 8.95 -22.58 -18.78
CA THR A 314 7.78 -23.45 -18.56
C THR A 314 6.95 -22.93 -17.37
N ALA A 315 5.69 -23.38 -17.26
CA ALA A 315 4.82 -23.03 -16.12
C ALA A 315 5.49 -23.35 -14.75
N PHE A 316 6.17 -24.49 -14.64
CA PHE A 316 6.95 -24.84 -13.44
C PHE A 316 8.13 -23.88 -13.21
N GLY A 317 8.84 -23.50 -14.28
CA GLY A 317 9.93 -22.52 -14.20
C GLY A 317 9.43 -21.17 -13.69
N LYS A 318 8.27 -20.71 -14.15
CA LYS A 318 7.63 -19.47 -13.72
C LYS A 318 7.22 -19.52 -12.23
N ILE A 319 6.62 -20.63 -11.77
CA ILE A 319 6.28 -20.83 -10.35
C ILE A 319 7.55 -20.86 -9.49
N TYR A 320 8.58 -21.59 -9.94
CA TYR A 320 9.85 -21.65 -9.22
C TYR A 320 10.50 -20.25 -9.10
N LEU A 321 10.49 -19.50 -10.19
CA LEU A 321 11.02 -18.14 -10.21
C LEU A 321 10.25 -17.21 -9.25
N LEU A 322 8.91 -17.30 -9.21
CA LEU A 322 8.10 -16.57 -8.23
C LEU A 322 8.51 -16.89 -6.78
N LEU A 323 8.76 -18.16 -6.47
CA LEU A 323 9.20 -18.56 -5.12
C LEU A 323 10.60 -18.00 -4.81
N VAL A 324 11.52 -18.02 -5.78
CA VAL A 324 12.86 -17.44 -5.63
C VAL A 324 12.78 -15.92 -5.42
N ILE A 325 12.03 -15.22 -6.24
CA ILE A 325 11.83 -13.77 -6.11
C ILE A 325 11.22 -13.43 -4.75
N THR A 326 10.18 -14.16 -4.34
CA THR A 326 9.54 -13.95 -3.04
C THR A 326 10.52 -14.18 -1.90
N TRP A 327 11.35 -15.22 -1.98
CA TRP A 327 12.38 -15.47 -0.98
C TRP A 327 13.43 -14.36 -0.94
N VAL A 328 13.90 -13.88 -2.09
CA VAL A 328 14.84 -12.75 -2.19
C VAL A 328 14.21 -11.49 -1.57
N ILE A 329 12.95 -11.17 -1.89
CA ILE A 329 12.23 -10.03 -1.29
C ILE A 329 12.20 -10.16 0.24
N VAL A 330 11.90 -11.32 0.79
CA VAL A 330 11.86 -11.56 2.23
C VAL A 330 13.24 -11.33 2.88
N VAL A 331 14.31 -11.88 2.27
CA VAL A 331 15.68 -11.75 2.79
C VAL A 331 16.14 -10.29 2.74
N VAL A 332 15.95 -9.62 1.61
CA VAL A 332 16.32 -8.20 1.42
C VAL A 332 15.53 -7.32 2.38
N SER A 333 14.23 -7.53 2.49
CA SER A 333 13.36 -6.76 3.40
C SER A 333 13.78 -6.88 4.85
N ARG A 334 14.18 -8.08 5.29
CA ARG A 334 14.71 -8.29 6.65
C ARG A 334 15.99 -7.50 6.87
N LYS A 335 16.91 -7.54 5.91
CA LYS A 335 18.17 -6.78 5.99
C LYS A 335 17.95 -5.28 5.98
N LEU A 336 17.07 -4.78 5.13
CA LEU A 336 16.68 -3.37 5.12
C LEU A 336 16.07 -2.95 6.45
N GLN A 337 15.23 -3.78 7.06
CA GLN A 337 14.65 -3.52 8.38
C GLN A 337 15.73 -3.47 9.47
N GLU A 338 16.70 -4.41 9.45
CA GLU A 338 17.83 -4.41 10.36
C GLU A 338 18.71 -3.17 10.22
N CYS A 339 18.88 -2.65 9.00
CA CYS A 339 19.65 -1.42 8.73
C CYS A 339 18.88 -0.15 9.14
N SER A 340 17.57 -0.10 8.94
CA SER A 340 16.77 1.08 9.22
C SER A 340 16.46 1.28 10.71
N ALA A 341 16.28 0.19 11.47
CA ALA A 341 15.88 0.23 12.87
C ALA A 341 16.86 1.02 13.79
N PRO A 342 18.20 0.89 13.69
CA PRO A 342 19.10 1.72 14.48
C PRO A 342 18.99 3.21 14.18
N VAL A 343 18.80 3.57 12.88
CA VAL A 343 18.65 4.95 12.43
C VAL A 343 17.35 5.53 12.99
N GLU A 344 16.24 4.82 12.84
CA GLU A 344 14.94 5.18 13.39
C GLU A 344 15.02 5.43 14.90
N ASN A 345 15.59 4.49 15.64
CA ASN A 345 15.74 4.58 17.09
C ASN A 345 16.60 5.77 17.52
N ARG A 346 17.65 6.14 16.76
CA ARG A 346 18.47 7.33 17.04
C ARG A 346 17.65 8.63 16.97
N PHE A 347 16.77 8.75 15.95
CA PHE A 347 15.89 9.91 15.81
C PHE A 347 14.78 9.96 16.87
N LEU A 348 14.32 8.81 17.36
CA LEU A 348 13.29 8.72 18.39
C LEU A 348 13.83 8.95 19.80
N LYS A 349 15.03 8.42 20.14
CA LYS A 349 15.64 8.52 21.48
C LYS A 349 16.25 9.87 21.82
N LYS A 350 16.58 10.72 20.84
CA LYS A 350 17.30 12.00 21.04
C LYS A 350 16.59 12.99 21.97
N ARG A 351 15.42 12.68 22.53
CA ARG A 351 14.63 13.57 23.41
C ARG A 351 14.53 13.15 24.87
N GLU A 352 14.85 11.91 25.21
CA GLU A 352 14.86 11.52 26.63
C GLU A 352 16.08 12.11 27.38
N ALA A 353 17.14 12.46 26.64
CA ALA A 353 18.38 13.03 27.20
C ALA A 353 18.39 14.57 27.34
N THR A 354 17.34 15.28 26.86
CA THR A 354 17.30 16.78 26.90
C THR A 354 16.26 17.31 27.90
N VAL A 355 15.67 16.46 28.72
CA VAL A 355 14.65 16.82 29.73
C VAL A 355 15.19 16.61 31.17
N HIS A 356 16.50 16.44 31.31
CA HIS A 356 17.17 16.42 32.62
C HIS A 356 18.05 17.64 32.82
#